data_8ad4aa90758d803a6682d05eea344fa8
#
_entry.id   8ad4aa90758d803a6682d05eea344fa8
#
_cell.length_a   1.000
_cell.length_b   1.000
_cell.length_c   1.000
_cell.angle_alpha   90.00
_cell.angle_beta   90.00
_cell.angle_gamma   90.00
#
_symmetry.space_group_name_H-M   'P 1'
#
loop_
_entity.id
_entity.type
_entity.pdbx_description
1 polymer ?
#
loop_
_entity_poly.entity_id
_entity_poly.type
_entity_poly.pdbx_seq_one_letter_code
_entity_poly.pdbx_strand_id
1 'polypeptide(L)'
;MRNNKELLLAHKTMDRVTLVESANVMLSPQFYTLKQEALPMKYAYQAKKIAPSLFEGLLEDDGQYDYYVNKEDEGWSFIAYDTKKIMTFLESKGIHETKVSKLYFAQQAVEVLVSPVALNETEALAVHDGTVVHIPISALGLEERTSSRLPRSFIPKGGVSPQGADTTSMLTQKQALSLAAVFLLFAGMFFIEAKRFVGDNQETKEELANLYSSYPALQSQYTRQGIVDKYRSLDKNERKKRNAVKTFSSMIFKGVTLTSLNINEKDFKANFSCTSESIAKRVRGLAKKANYKIASAKGSTDLSIEGAL
;
A
#
# COMPACT_ATOMS: atom_id res chain seq x y z
N MET A 1 -4.38 19.49 24.80
CA MET A 1 -4.31 20.95 25.02
C MET A 1 -4.79 21.63 23.76
N ARG A 2 -5.94 22.33 23.77
CA ARG A 2 -6.36 23.19 22.65
C ARG A 2 -5.45 24.43 22.70
N ASN A 3 -4.55 24.53 21.73
CA ASN A 3 -3.69 25.70 21.56
C ASN A 3 -4.58 26.86 21.08
N ASN A 4 -5.10 27.64 22.02
CA ASN A 4 -5.98 28.78 21.74
C ASN A 4 -5.12 30.00 21.34
N LYS A 5 -4.38 29.89 20.21
CA LYS A 5 -3.59 31.01 19.69
C LYS A 5 -4.56 32.08 19.19
N GLU A 6 -4.21 33.31 19.44
CA GLU A 6 -4.97 34.45 18.94
C GLU A 6 -5.10 34.40 17.41
N LEU A 7 -6.27 34.73 16.89
CA LEU A 7 -6.54 34.82 15.44
C LEU A 7 -6.52 36.29 15.04
N LEU A 8 -5.51 36.69 14.28
CA LEU A 8 -5.34 38.01 13.75
C LEU A 8 -5.89 38.06 12.32
N LEU A 9 -6.76 39.03 12.03
CA LEU A 9 -7.24 39.30 10.68
C LEU A 9 -6.27 40.23 9.95
N ALA A 10 -5.64 39.75 8.87
CA ALA A 10 -4.74 40.54 8.05
C ALA A 10 -5.49 41.13 6.84
N HIS A 11 -5.37 42.40 6.64
CA HIS A 11 -5.89 43.15 5.49
C HIS A 11 -4.90 44.25 5.07
N LYS A 12 -4.95 44.71 3.81
CA LYS A 12 -3.94 45.62 3.25
C LYS A 12 -3.81 46.94 4.00
N THR A 13 -4.91 47.40 4.59
CA THR A 13 -5.01 48.68 5.32
C THR A 13 -4.76 48.56 6.83
N MET A 14 -4.39 47.37 7.34
CA MET A 14 -4.13 47.17 8.76
C MET A 14 -2.95 48.00 9.26
N ASP A 15 -3.00 48.39 10.52
CA ASP A 15 -1.90 49.07 11.22
C ASP A 15 -0.76 48.10 11.53
N ARG A 16 0.39 48.63 11.94
CA ARG A 16 1.49 47.83 12.47
C ARG A 16 1.09 47.16 13.77
N VAL A 17 1.39 45.86 13.88
CA VAL A 17 1.06 45.06 15.05
C VAL A 17 2.34 44.43 15.60
N THR A 18 2.55 44.52 16.90
CA THR A 18 3.65 43.82 17.57
C THR A 18 3.07 42.59 18.30
N LEU A 19 3.40 41.40 17.81
CA LEU A 19 2.98 40.14 18.46
C LEU A 19 3.97 39.73 19.54
N VAL A 20 3.51 39.55 20.75
CA VAL A 20 4.32 39.01 21.86
C VAL A 20 4.49 37.50 21.69
N GLU A 21 3.40 36.78 21.40
CA GLU A 21 3.37 35.35 21.17
C GLU A 21 3.06 35.02 19.71
N SER A 22 3.22 33.75 19.33
CA SER A 22 2.85 33.29 18.00
C SER A 22 1.33 33.28 17.82
N ALA A 23 0.84 33.87 16.73
CA ALA A 23 -0.57 33.97 16.40
C ALA A 23 -0.92 33.20 15.11
N ASN A 24 -2.20 32.89 14.97
CA ASN A 24 -2.77 32.46 13.70
C ASN A 24 -3.17 33.71 12.90
N VAL A 25 -2.94 33.70 11.59
CA VAL A 25 -3.27 34.85 10.74
C VAL A 25 -4.36 34.43 9.75
N MET A 26 -5.47 35.15 9.75
CA MET A 26 -6.53 35.02 8.75
C MET A 26 -6.33 36.09 7.68
N LEU A 27 -6.24 35.69 6.45
CA LEU A 27 -6.05 36.53 5.29
C LEU A 27 -7.39 37.01 4.74
N SER A 28 -7.55 38.32 4.51
CA SER A 28 -8.70 38.86 3.77
C SER A 28 -8.63 38.44 2.29
N PRO A 29 -9.74 38.53 1.53
CA PRO A 29 -9.78 38.22 0.09
C PRO A 29 -8.80 39.03 -0.76
N GLN A 30 -8.21 40.10 -0.23
CA GLN A 30 -7.18 40.92 -0.90
C GLN A 30 -5.83 40.18 -1.11
N PHE A 31 -5.61 39.02 -0.45
CA PHE A 31 -4.36 38.26 -0.51
C PHE A 31 -4.46 36.95 -1.28
N TYR A 32 -5.63 36.61 -1.78
CA TYR A 32 -5.83 35.34 -2.49
C TYR A 32 -6.91 35.49 -3.57
N THR A 33 -6.89 34.59 -4.52
CA THR A 33 -7.94 34.42 -5.51
C THR A 33 -8.71 33.15 -5.22
N LEU A 34 -10.03 33.27 -5.16
CA LEU A 34 -10.96 32.17 -4.89
C LEU A 34 -11.61 31.70 -6.20
N LYS A 35 -11.73 30.41 -6.37
CA LYS A 35 -12.56 29.78 -7.40
C LYS A 35 -13.32 28.59 -6.82
N GLN A 36 -14.61 28.51 -7.11
CA GLN A 36 -15.47 27.39 -6.70
C GLN A 36 -15.90 26.62 -7.93
N GLU A 37 -15.78 25.29 -7.89
CA GLU A 37 -16.10 24.43 -9.02
C GLU A 37 -16.75 23.12 -8.55
N ALA A 38 -17.85 22.76 -9.20
CA ALA A 38 -18.52 21.48 -8.99
C ALA A 38 -17.82 20.40 -9.81
N LEU A 39 -16.78 19.78 -9.24
CA LEU A 39 -15.99 18.76 -9.92
C LEU A 39 -16.22 17.38 -9.31
N PRO A 40 -16.36 16.32 -10.12
CA PRO A 40 -16.66 14.96 -9.66
C PRO A 40 -15.44 14.26 -9.06
N MET A 41 -14.74 14.91 -8.13
CA MET A 41 -13.56 14.37 -7.46
C MET A 41 -13.88 13.97 -6.04
N LYS A 42 -13.31 12.82 -5.64
CA LYS A 42 -13.54 12.27 -4.30
C LYS A 42 -12.52 12.76 -3.26
N TYR A 43 -11.28 13.02 -3.67
CA TYR A 43 -10.16 13.26 -2.77
C TYR A 43 -9.47 14.61 -3.01
N ALA A 44 -9.08 15.27 -1.92
CA ALA A 44 -8.43 16.58 -1.96
C ALA A 44 -7.11 16.60 -2.75
N TYR A 45 -6.35 15.50 -2.76
CA TYR A 45 -5.10 15.44 -3.55
C TYR A 45 -5.36 15.53 -5.07
N GLN A 46 -6.49 15.00 -5.56
CA GLN A 46 -6.89 15.10 -6.97
C GLN A 46 -7.24 16.55 -7.31
N ALA A 47 -8.03 17.20 -6.45
CA ALA A 47 -8.38 18.60 -6.59
C ALA A 47 -7.12 19.50 -6.55
N LYS A 48 -6.19 19.25 -5.62
CA LYS A 48 -4.93 20.01 -5.54
C LYS A 48 -4.08 19.91 -6.82
N LYS A 49 -4.09 18.74 -7.46
CA LYS A 49 -3.31 18.52 -8.69
C LYS A 49 -3.80 19.32 -9.88
N ILE A 50 -5.09 19.60 -9.97
CA ILE A 50 -5.69 20.37 -11.06
C ILE A 50 -5.80 21.87 -10.74
N ALA A 51 -5.59 22.26 -9.48
CA ALA A 51 -5.71 23.65 -9.06
C ALA A 51 -4.93 24.63 -9.96
N PRO A 52 -3.65 24.39 -10.33
CA PRO A 52 -2.93 25.32 -11.21
C PRO A 52 -3.66 25.63 -12.51
N SER A 53 -4.22 24.60 -13.17
CA SER A 53 -4.91 24.78 -14.45
C SER A 53 -6.24 25.56 -14.34
N LEU A 54 -6.88 25.52 -13.15
CA LEU A 54 -8.10 26.28 -12.92
C LEU A 54 -7.86 27.78 -12.81
N PHE A 55 -6.67 28.20 -12.46
CA PHE A 55 -6.29 29.60 -12.32
C PHE A 55 -5.47 30.15 -13.50
N GLU A 56 -5.29 29.35 -14.54
CA GLU A 56 -4.60 29.78 -15.76
C GLU A 56 -5.31 30.98 -16.37
N GLY A 57 -4.58 32.06 -16.64
CA GLY A 57 -5.11 33.31 -17.12
C GLY A 57 -5.83 34.18 -16.08
N LEU A 58 -5.95 33.76 -14.83
CA LEU A 58 -6.52 34.55 -13.73
C LEU A 58 -5.47 35.12 -12.79
N LEU A 59 -4.28 34.57 -12.78
CA LEU A 59 -3.15 34.96 -11.95
C LEU A 59 -2.06 35.66 -12.80
N GLU A 60 -1.20 36.43 -12.15
CA GLU A 60 -0.03 37.03 -12.81
C GLU A 60 0.97 35.92 -13.22
N ASP A 61 1.48 35.96 -14.45
CA ASP A 61 2.36 34.94 -15.03
C ASP A 61 3.69 34.74 -14.26
N ASP A 62 4.18 35.79 -13.58
CA ASP A 62 5.45 35.78 -12.85
C ASP A 62 5.32 35.38 -11.38
N GLY A 63 4.11 35.03 -10.91
CA GLY A 63 3.84 34.71 -9.50
C GLY A 63 4.16 33.25 -9.14
N GLN A 64 4.72 33.04 -7.95
CA GLN A 64 4.80 31.71 -7.34
C GLN A 64 3.57 31.50 -6.45
N TYR A 65 2.63 30.73 -6.94
CA TYR A 65 1.38 30.50 -6.22
C TYR A 65 1.34 29.12 -5.56
N ASP A 66 0.90 29.13 -4.32
CA ASP A 66 0.47 27.95 -3.59
C ASP A 66 -1.05 27.79 -3.70
N TYR A 67 -1.52 26.55 -3.58
CA TYR A 67 -2.95 26.25 -3.72
C TYR A 67 -3.48 25.56 -2.47
N TYR A 68 -4.51 26.13 -1.88
CA TYR A 68 -5.31 25.52 -0.84
C TYR A 68 -6.63 25.06 -1.44
N VAL A 69 -7.06 23.84 -1.09
CA VAL A 69 -8.25 23.22 -1.62
C VAL A 69 -9.09 22.69 -0.45
N ASN A 70 -10.36 23.04 -0.47
CA ASN A 70 -11.33 22.58 0.51
C ASN A 70 -12.54 21.95 -0.18
N LYS A 71 -13.05 20.86 0.38
CA LYS A 71 -14.28 20.22 -0.10
C LYS A 71 -15.47 20.90 0.57
N GLU A 72 -16.41 21.35 -0.24
CA GLU A 72 -17.72 21.89 0.17
C GLU A 72 -18.83 20.88 -0.16
N ASP A 73 -20.04 21.14 0.29
CA ASP A 73 -21.16 20.20 0.12
C ASP A 73 -21.49 19.96 -1.36
N GLU A 74 -21.43 21.01 -2.19
CA GLU A 74 -21.76 20.97 -3.63
C GLU A 74 -20.55 20.99 -4.56
N GLY A 75 -19.32 20.92 -4.05
CA GLY A 75 -18.14 20.98 -4.90
C GLY A 75 -16.82 21.18 -4.17
N TRP A 76 -15.95 21.94 -4.80
CA TRP A 76 -14.61 22.24 -4.32
C TRP A 76 -14.33 23.73 -4.36
N SER A 77 -13.77 24.24 -3.28
CA SER A 77 -13.24 25.60 -3.18
C SER A 77 -11.74 25.56 -3.34
N PHE A 78 -11.24 26.35 -4.28
CA PHE A 78 -9.82 26.49 -4.62
C PHE A 78 -9.36 27.90 -4.29
N ILE A 79 -8.27 28.02 -3.58
CA ILE A 79 -7.67 29.30 -3.22
C ILE A 79 -6.22 29.31 -3.72
N ALA A 80 -5.90 30.25 -4.60
CA ALA A 80 -4.54 30.54 -5.02
C ALA A 80 -3.99 31.75 -4.26
N TYR A 81 -2.79 31.64 -3.72
CA TYR A 81 -2.16 32.67 -2.92
C TYR A 81 -0.63 32.65 -3.06
N ASP A 82 0.01 33.79 -2.92
CA ASP A 82 1.46 33.93 -2.96
C ASP A 82 2.00 34.05 -1.54
N THR A 83 2.56 32.96 -1.01
CA THR A 83 3.11 32.92 0.35
C THR A 83 4.21 33.96 0.56
N LYS A 84 5.07 34.19 -0.43
CA LYS A 84 6.17 35.16 -0.32
C LYS A 84 5.66 36.60 -0.23
N LYS A 85 4.73 36.96 -1.12
CA LYS A 85 4.09 38.30 -1.08
C LYS A 85 3.37 38.53 0.25
N ILE A 86 2.66 37.51 0.75
CA ILE A 86 1.96 37.57 2.04
C ILE A 86 2.95 37.77 3.19
N MET A 87 4.02 36.98 3.25
CA MET A 87 5.01 37.08 4.33
C MET A 87 5.74 38.42 4.31
N THR A 88 6.15 38.91 3.14
CA THR A 88 6.73 40.22 2.98
C THR A 88 5.78 41.34 3.49
N PHE A 89 4.49 41.23 3.19
CA PHE A 89 3.48 42.16 3.69
C PHE A 89 3.39 42.09 5.22
N LEU A 90 3.28 40.89 5.82
CA LEU A 90 3.18 40.70 7.29
C LEU A 90 4.41 41.26 7.99
N GLU A 91 5.60 41.04 7.45
CA GLU A 91 6.84 41.60 7.98
C GLU A 91 6.83 43.16 7.94
N SER A 92 6.33 43.76 6.86
CA SER A 92 6.17 45.21 6.79
C SER A 92 5.23 45.76 7.85
N LYS A 93 4.30 44.96 8.34
CA LYS A 93 3.36 45.29 9.42
C LYS A 93 3.89 44.90 10.83
N GLY A 94 5.15 44.41 10.96
CA GLY A 94 5.80 44.06 12.22
C GLY A 94 5.53 42.64 12.68
N ILE A 95 4.99 41.79 11.81
CA ILE A 95 4.70 40.40 12.10
C ILE A 95 5.76 39.50 11.45
N HIS A 96 6.76 39.09 12.21
CA HIS A 96 7.82 38.21 11.72
C HIS A 96 7.29 36.79 11.43
N GLU A 97 7.85 36.12 10.42
CA GLU A 97 7.48 34.75 10.02
C GLU A 97 7.46 33.77 11.19
N THR A 98 8.44 33.84 12.09
CA THR A 98 8.54 32.99 13.28
C THR A 98 7.37 33.15 14.26
N LYS A 99 6.62 34.24 14.17
CA LYS A 99 5.43 34.54 14.99
C LYS A 99 4.13 34.11 14.30
N VAL A 100 4.16 33.75 13.03
CA VAL A 100 3.01 33.23 12.29
C VAL A 100 2.93 31.71 12.50
N SER A 101 1.90 31.27 13.19
CA SER A 101 1.71 29.84 13.43
C SER A 101 1.10 29.13 12.23
N LYS A 102 0.00 29.69 11.72
CA LYS A 102 -0.70 29.22 10.53
C LYS A 102 -1.38 30.37 9.83
N LEU A 103 -1.51 30.24 8.51
CA LEU A 103 -2.31 31.09 7.68
C LEU A 103 -3.67 30.44 7.42
N TYR A 104 -4.72 31.24 7.53
CA TYR A 104 -6.09 30.87 7.22
C TYR A 104 -6.67 31.84 6.21
N PHE A 105 -7.73 31.49 5.54
CA PHE A 105 -8.40 32.35 4.56
C PHE A 105 -9.76 32.77 5.11
N ALA A 106 -10.15 34.03 4.88
CA ALA A 106 -11.44 34.54 5.36
C ALA A 106 -12.63 33.72 4.84
N GLN A 107 -12.48 33.08 3.68
CA GLN A 107 -13.47 32.13 3.13
C GLN A 107 -13.78 30.97 4.09
N GLN A 108 -12.83 30.55 4.94
CA GLN A 108 -13.07 29.49 5.94
C GLN A 108 -13.94 29.95 7.11
N ALA A 109 -14.25 31.25 7.20
CA ALA A 109 -15.08 31.85 8.23
C ALA A 109 -16.51 32.20 7.73
N VAL A 110 -16.87 31.78 6.54
CA VAL A 110 -18.18 32.07 5.92
C VAL A 110 -19.37 31.80 6.87
N GLU A 111 -19.35 30.68 7.58
CA GLU A 111 -20.43 30.29 8.50
C GLU A 111 -20.52 31.18 9.75
N VAL A 112 -19.46 31.88 10.09
CA VAL A 112 -19.35 32.67 11.33
C VAL A 112 -19.48 34.19 11.06
N LEU A 113 -19.29 34.59 9.79
CA LEU A 113 -19.43 35.96 9.33
C LEU A 113 -20.92 36.29 9.05
N VAL A 114 -21.76 36.14 10.07
CA VAL A 114 -23.19 36.43 9.96
C VAL A 114 -23.46 37.93 9.76
N SER A 115 -22.58 38.78 10.22
CA SER A 115 -22.64 40.24 10.01
C SER A 115 -21.31 40.75 9.47
N PRO A 116 -21.32 41.84 8.68
CA PRO A 116 -20.11 42.44 8.15
C PRO A 116 -19.12 42.82 9.26
N VAL A 117 -17.83 42.55 9.00
CA VAL A 117 -16.73 42.91 9.91
C VAL A 117 -15.99 44.10 9.36
N ALA A 118 -16.04 45.24 10.07
CA ALA A 118 -15.29 46.41 9.68
C ALA A 118 -13.78 46.16 9.75
N LEU A 119 -13.07 46.46 8.66
CA LEU A 119 -11.61 46.44 8.58
C LEU A 119 -10.99 47.75 8.98
N ASN A 120 -11.62 48.82 8.56
CA ASN A 120 -11.30 50.22 8.87
C ASN A 120 -12.58 51.08 8.75
N GLU A 121 -12.45 52.40 8.73
CA GLU A 121 -13.58 53.33 8.63
C GLU A 121 -14.33 53.30 7.28
N THR A 122 -13.72 52.74 6.23
CA THR A 122 -14.25 52.76 4.85
C THR A 122 -14.51 51.38 4.27
N GLU A 123 -13.96 50.33 4.89
CA GLU A 123 -13.94 48.97 4.31
C GLU A 123 -14.41 47.90 5.29
N ALA A 124 -15.11 46.91 4.79
CA ALA A 124 -15.60 45.77 5.58
C ALA A 124 -15.46 44.46 4.80
N LEU A 125 -15.44 43.37 5.55
CA LEU A 125 -15.66 42.01 5.04
C LEU A 125 -17.14 41.64 5.22
N ALA A 126 -17.76 41.16 4.16
CA ALA A 126 -19.12 40.62 4.20
C ALA A 126 -19.21 39.29 3.43
N VAL A 127 -20.25 38.54 3.67
CA VAL A 127 -20.56 37.33 2.90
C VAL A 127 -21.61 37.69 1.85
N HIS A 128 -21.30 37.42 0.59
CA HIS A 128 -22.22 37.58 -0.54
C HIS A 128 -22.23 36.26 -1.34
N ASP A 129 -23.39 35.67 -1.49
CA ASP A 129 -23.58 34.38 -2.20
C ASP A 129 -22.60 33.28 -1.77
N GLY A 130 -22.40 33.12 -0.45
CA GLY A 130 -21.49 32.11 0.10
C GLY A 130 -20.00 32.42 -0.04
N THR A 131 -19.67 33.61 -0.57
CA THR A 131 -18.28 34.06 -0.74
C THR A 131 -17.98 35.23 0.17
N VAL A 132 -16.84 35.18 0.87
CA VAL A 132 -16.36 36.33 1.64
C VAL A 132 -15.77 37.35 0.68
N VAL A 133 -16.33 38.54 0.68
CA VAL A 133 -15.94 39.65 -0.18
C VAL A 133 -15.48 40.85 0.63
N HIS A 134 -14.60 41.64 0.04
CA HIS A 134 -14.18 42.91 0.57
C HIS A 134 -15.01 44.04 -0.10
N ILE A 135 -15.73 44.78 0.73
CA ILE A 135 -16.66 45.80 0.25
C ILE A 135 -16.45 47.14 0.95
N PRO A 136 -16.76 48.26 0.29
CA PRO A 136 -16.85 49.56 0.96
C PRO A 136 -18.01 49.58 1.97
N ILE A 137 -17.81 50.20 3.14
CA ILE A 137 -18.89 50.36 4.14
C ILE A 137 -20.09 51.10 3.55
N SER A 138 -19.86 52.01 2.62
CA SER A 138 -20.93 52.74 1.92
C SER A 138 -21.85 51.85 1.06
N ALA A 139 -21.42 50.62 0.74
CA ALA A 139 -22.22 49.65 0.01
C ALA A 139 -23.08 48.77 0.95
N LEU A 140 -22.88 48.86 2.25
CA LEU A 140 -23.71 48.19 3.25
C LEU A 140 -25.05 48.90 3.40
N GLY A 141 -26.14 48.17 3.58
CA GLY A 141 -27.44 48.72 3.84
C GLY A 141 -27.48 49.47 5.18
N LEU A 142 -28.39 50.45 5.31
CA LEU A 142 -28.55 51.25 6.52
C LEU A 142 -28.89 50.45 7.78
N GLU A 143 -29.35 49.19 7.62
CA GLU A 143 -29.73 48.27 8.73
C GLU A 143 -28.59 47.30 9.12
N GLU A 144 -27.52 47.18 8.35
CA GLU A 144 -26.44 46.23 8.64
C GLU A 144 -25.50 46.78 9.71
N ARG A 145 -25.54 46.18 10.89
CA ARG A 145 -24.63 46.49 11.98
C ARG A 145 -23.27 45.82 11.71
N THR A 146 -22.23 46.61 11.50
CA THR A 146 -20.85 46.16 11.40
C THR A 146 -20.34 45.69 12.77
N SER A 147 -19.78 44.47 12.79
CA SER A 147 -19.02 44.00 13.94
C SER A 147 -17.57 44.47 13.84
N SER A 148 -17.00 44.87 14.95
CA SER A 148 -15.59 45.33 14.95
C SER A 148 -14.55 44.18 15.04
N ARG A 149 -14.99 42.95 15.24
CA ARG A 149 -14.09 41.79 15.42
C ARG A 149 -14.75 40.49 15.04
N LEU A 150 -13.94 39.55 14.57
CA LEU A 150 -14.31 38.13 14.44
C LEU A 150 -14.63 37.53 15.82
N PRO A 151 -15.53 36.55 15.92
CA PRO A 151 -15.81 35.87 17.19
C PRO A 151 -14.51 35.24 17.75
N ARG A 152 -14.15 35.56 18.99
CA ARG A 152 -12.93 35.05 19.64
C ARG A 152 -12.88 33.52 19.78
N SER A 153 -14.02 32.84 19.72
CA SER A 153 -14.14 31.38 19.83
C SER A 153 -13.94 30.65 18.51
N PHE A 154 -13.86 31.37 17.39
CA PHE A 154 -13.74 30.77 16.09
C PHE A 154 -12.30 30.34 15.81
N ILE A 155 -12.12 29.05 15.48
CA ILE A 155 -10.84 28.47 15.05
C ILE A 155 -11.10 27.80 13.71
N PRO A 156 -10.55 28.33 12.60
CA PRO A 156 -10.71 27.72 11.28
C PRO A 156 -10.10 26.30 11.23
N LYS A 157 -10.64 25.45 10.38
CA LYS A 157 -10.08 24.13 10.10
C LYS A 157 -9.14 24.23 8.89
N GLY A 158 -8.03 23.49 8.92
CA GLY A 158 -7.21 23.31 7.71
C GLY A 158 -6.31 24.49 7.33
N GLY A 159 -5.69 25.20 8.28
CA GLY A 159 -4.74 26.26 7.97
C GLY A 159 -3.46 25.78 7.29
N VAL A 160 -2.84 26.66 6.50
CA VAL A 160 -1.59 26.40 5.77
C VAL A 160 -0.36 26.92 6.54
N SER A 161 0.81 26.32 6.28
CA SER A 161 2.07 26.75 6.88
C SER A 161 2.55 28.05 6.22
N PRO A 162 3.16 29.00 6.99
CA PRO A 162 3.81 30.18 6.41
C PRO A 162 5.03 29.85 5.52
N GLN A 163 5.60 28.65 5.62
CA GLN A 163 6.73 28.20 4.80
C GLN A 163 6.31 27.61 3.43
N GLY A 164 5.05 27.77 3.06
CA GLY A 164 4.49 27.30 1.81
C GLY A 164 3.94 25.87 1.84
N ALA A 165 3.31 25.44 0.74
CA ALA A 165 2.58 24.18 0.65
C ALA A 165 3.49 22.92 0.64
N ASP A 166 4.78 23.09 0.37
CA ASP A 166 5.73 21.96 0.28
C ASP A 166 6.06 21.34 1.64
N THR A 167 5.76 22.02 2.74
CA THR A 167 6.00 21.54 4.10
C THR A 167 4.78 20.92 4.79
N THR A 168 3.63 20.91 4.13
CA THR A 168 2.47 20.18 4.67
C THR A 168 2.71 18.68 4.54
N SER A 169 3.29 18.08 5.57
CA SER A 169 3.35 16.62 5.66
C SER A 169 1.93 16.07 5.45
N MET A 170 1.77 15.17 4.49
CA MET A 170 0.48 14.49 4.20
C MET A 170 -0.06 13.73 5.42
N LEU A 171 0.73 13.62 6.47
CA LEU A 171 0.44 12.88 7.69
C LEU A 171 0.32 13.85 8.87
N THR A 172 -0.76 13.75 9.60
CA THR A 172 -0.86 14.42 10.91
C THR A 172 0.15 13.81 11.87
N GLN A 173 0.60 14.57 12.87
CA GLN A 173 1.55 14.09 13.89
C GLN A 173 1.09 12.77 14.55
N LYS A 174 -0.22 12.61 14.78
CA LYS A 174 -0.79 11.38 15.33
C LYS A 174 -0.68 10.19 14.35
N GLN A 175 -0.91 10.43 13.07
CA GLN A 175 -0.77 9.41 12.02
C GLN A 175 0.70 9.02 11.81
N ALA A 176 1.63 9.99 11.84
CA ALA A 176 3.05 9.72 11.78
C ALA A 176 3.52 8.87 12.98
N LEU A 177 3.05 9.19 14.19
CA LEU A 177 3.38 8.43 15.39
C LEU A 177 2.80 7.01 15.36
N SER A 178 1.55 6.83 14.89
CA SER A 178 0.95 5.51 14.75
C SER A 178 1.67 4.66 13.71
N LEU A 179 2.08 5.26 12.59
CA LEU A 179 2.85 4.58 11.55
C LEU A 179 4.24 4.17 12.05
N ALA A 180 4.91 5.06 12.81
CA ALA A 180 6.19 4.76 13.45
C ALA A 180 6.07 3.61 14.45
N ALA A 181 5.01 3.54 15.24
CA ALA A 181 4.74 2.43 16.16
C ALA A 181 4.55 1.10 15.41
N VAL A 182 3.83 1.10 14.30
CA VAL A 182 3.67 -0.09 13.45
C VAL A 182 5.02 -0.55 12.89
N PHE A 183 5.85 0.36 12.38
CA PHE A 183 7.19 0.00 11.90
C PHE A 183 8.09 -0.53 13.01
N LEU A 184 8.01 0.01 14.23
CA LEU A 184 8.75 -0.50 15.38
C LEU A 184 8.32 -1.93 15.76
N LEU A 185 7.03 -2.25 15.69
CA LEU A 185 6.54 -3.61 15.91
C LEU A 185 7.08 -4.59 14.86
N PHE A 186 7.06 -4.21 13.58
CA PHE A 186 7.65 -5.02 12.51
C PHE A 186 9.17 -5.19 12.70
N ALA A 187 9.89 -4.13 13.02
CA ALA A 187 11.32 -4.19 13.30
C ALA A 187 11.64 -5.12 14.48
N GLY A 188 10.84 -5.07 15.56
CA GLY A 188 10.94 -5.98 16.69
C GLY A 188 10.69 -7.44 16.30
N MET A 189 9.66 -7.69 15.50
CA MET A 189 9.36 -9.03 14.98
C MET A 189 10.52 -9.59 14.14
N PHE A 190 11.02 -8.81 13.18
CA PHE A 190 12.18 -9.23 12.37
C PHE A 190 13.45 -9.44 13.20
N PHE A 191 13.64 -8.64 14.25
CA PHE A 191 14.79 -8.80 15.14
C PHE A 191 14.72 -10.13 15.95
N ILE A 192 13.53 -10.48 16.45
CA ILE A 192 13.30 -11.74 17.15
C ILE A 192 13.53 -12.92 16.18
N GLU A 193 12.98 -12.82 14.98
CA GLU A 193 13.14 -13.85 13.95
C GLU A 193 14.61 -14.02 13.54
N ALA A 194 15.33 -12.93 13.34
CA ALA A 194 16.77 -12.95 13.05
C ALA A 194 17.57 -13.63 14.18
N LYS A 195 17.27 -13.33 15.45
CA LYS A 195 17.91 -14.02 16.58
C LYS A 195 17.61 -15.53 16.60
N ARG A 196 16.37 -15.92 16.29
CA ARG A 196 15.97 -17.31 16.20
C ARG A 196 16.72 -18.04 15.09
N PHE A 197 16.82 -17.44 13.91
CA PHE A 197 17.62 -17.98 12.80
C PHE A 197 19.10 -18.13 13.15
N VAL A 198 19.68 -17.19 13.88
CA VAL A 198 21.08 -17.30 14.33
C VAL A 198 21.25 -18.46 15.31
N GLY A 199 20.31 -18.65 16.25
CA GLY A 199 20.31 -19.77 17.19
C GLY A 199 20.20 -21.12 16.49
N ASP A 200 19.20 -21.29 15.64
CA ASP A 200 18.95 -22.53 14.88
C ASP A 200 20.12 -22.87 13.94
N ASN A 201 20.77 -21.86 13.35
CA ASN A 201 21.97 -22.03 12.53
C ASN A 201 23.20 -22.49 13.36
N GLN A 202 23.33 -22.04 14.61
CA GLN A 202 24.41 -22.44 15.50
C GLN A 202 24.25 -23.92 15.88
N GLU A 203 23.05 -24.32 16.30
CA GLU A 203 22.69 -25.71 16.64
C GLU A 203 22.94 -26.63 15.44
N THR A 204 22.46 -26.27 14.27
CA THR A 204 22.68 -27.02 13.03
C THR A 204 24.15 -27.16 12.67
N LYS A 205 24.96 -26.09 12.90
CA LYS A 205 26.41 -26.16 12.68
C LYS A 205 27.11 -27.10 13.65
N GLU A 206 26.72 -27.11 14.92
CA GLU A 206 27.25 -28.01 15.93
C GLU A 206 26.87 -29.46 15.64
N GLU A 207 25.62 -29.74 15.28
CA GLU A 207 25.19 -31.06 14.81
C GLU A 207 25.99 -31.55 13.60
N LEU A 208 26.18 -30.65 12.62
CA LEU A 208 26.96 -30.95 11.43
C LEU A 208 28.44 -31.21 11.75
N ALA A 209 29.02 -30.45 12.67
CA ALA A 209 30.40 -30.65 13.12
C ALA A 209 30.54 -32.01 13.84
N ASN A 210 29.58 -32.37 14.70
CA ASN A 210 29.53 -33.65 15.36
C ASN A 210 29.37 -34.81 14.35
N LEU A 211 28.52 -34.62 13.33
CA LEU A 211 28.38 -35.61 12.26
C LEU A 211 29.67 -35.81 11.47
N TYR A 212 30.37 -34.72 11.15
CA TYR A 212 31.67 -34.80 10.43
C TYR A 212 32.78 -35.39 11.28
N SER A 213 32.77 -35.17 12.60
CA SER A 213 33.73 -35.85 13.49
C SER A 213 33.47 -37.37 13.59
N SER A 214 32.19 -37.78 13.62
CA SER A 214 31.80 -39.18 13.65
C SER A 214 32.01 -39.90 12.31
N TYR A 215 31.82 -39.15 11.21
CA TYR A 215 31.92 -39.70 9.84
C TYR A 215 32.81 -38.80 8.95
N PRO A 216 34.16 -38.88 9.08
CA PRO A 216 35.09 -38.01 8.33
C PRO A 216 34.94 -38.10 6.81
N ALA A 217 34.49 -39.24 6.29
CA ALA A 217 34.24 -39.43 4.86
C ALA A 217 33.15 -38.50 4.32
N LEU A 218 32.22 -38.00 5.16
CA LEU A 218 31.16 -37.07 4.78
C LEU A 218 31.65 -35.64 4.64
N GLN A 219 32.88 -35.29 5.01
CA GLN A 219 33.43 -33.95 4.79
C GLN A 219 33.64 -33.68 3.30
N SER A 220 33.97 -34.72 2.51
CA SER A 220 34.13 -34.60 1.07
C SER A 220 32.80 -34.41 0.35
N GLN A 221 32.66 -33.35 -0.43
CA GLN A 221 31.50 -33.13 -1.28
C GLN A 221 31.30 -34.25 -2.30
N TYR A 222 32.43 -34.77 -2.86
CA TYR A 222 32.40 -35.89 -3.81
C TYR A 222 31.80 -37.15 -3.18
N THR A 223 32.23 -37.46 -1.95
CA THR A 223 31.70 -38.65 -1.23
C THR A 223 30.20 -38.48 -0.91
N ARG A 224 29.78 -37.32 -0.43
CA ARG A 224 28.37 -37.05 -0.19
C ARG A 224 27.53 -37.17 -1.47
N GLN A 225 28.00 -36.59 -2.58
CA GLN A 225 27.31 -36.69 -3.85
C GLN A 225 27.22 -38.13 -4.34
N GLY A 226 28.31 -38.89 -4.24
CA GLY A 226 28.31 -40.32 -4.58
C GLY A 226 27.34 -41.14 -3.78
N ILE A 227 27.22 -40.89 -2.47
CA ILE A 227 26.23 -41.55 -1.60
C ILE A 227 24.81 -41.18 -2.04
N VAL A 228 24.52 -39.87 -2.23
CA VAL A 228 23.22 -39.40 -2.68
C VAL A 228 22.82 -40.02 -4.02
N ASP A 229 23.71 -40.05 -4.98
CA ASP A 229 23.41 -40.60 -6.31
C ASP A 229 23.18 -42.10 -6.26
N LYS A 230 23.94 -42.83 -5.43
CA LYS A 230 23.73 -44.26 -5.19
C LYS A 230 22.34 -44.52 -4.62
N TYR A 231 21.96 -43.85 -3.55
CA TYR A 231 20.65 -44.06 -2.92
C TYR A 231 19.49 -43.57 -3.78
N ARG A 232 19.67 -42.47 -4.52
CA ARG A 232 18.67 -41.96 -5.46
C ARG A 232 18.43 -42.98 -6.60
N SER A 233 19.49 -43.60 -7.13
CA SER A 233 19.35 -44.64 -8.16
C SER A 233 18.63 -45.86 -7.61
N LEU A 234 18.96 -46.29 -6.37
CA LEU A 234 18.29 -47.39 -5.69
C LEU A 234 16.80 -47.12 -5.46
N ASP A 235 16.46 -45.96 -4.89
CA ASP A 235 15.08 -45.53 -4.68
C ASP A 235 14.28 -45.47 -6.01
N LYS A 236 14.89 -44.95 -7.07
CA LYS A 236 14.28 -44.89 -8.40
C LYS A 236 13.96 -46.32 -8.93
N ASN A 237 14.89 -47.24 -8.76
CA ASN A 237 14.69 -48.63 -9.19
C ASN A 237 13.63 -49.34 -8.35
N GLU A 238 13.64 -49.16 -7.04
CA GLU A 238 12.61 -49.75 -6.16
C GLU A 238 11.22 -49.16 -6.43
N ARG A 239 11.10 -47.87 -6.73
CA ARG A 239 9.83 -47.27 -7.18
C ARG A 239 9.34 -47.84 -8.49
N LYS A 240 10.21 -48.13 -9.44
CA LYS A 240 9.84 -48.78 -10.69
C LYS A 240 9.29 -50.18 -10.45
N LYS A 241 9.95 -50.99 -9.59
CA LYS A 241 9.48 -52.31 -9.21
C LYS A 241 8.08 -52.27 -8.56
N ARG A 242 7.87 -51.31 -7.61
CA ARG A 242 6.57 -51.11 -6.97
C ARG A 242 5.48 -50.72 -7.98
N ASN A 243 5.82 -49.83 -8.94
CA ASN A 243 4.87 -49.45 -10.01
C ASN A 243 4.53 -50.62 -10.91
N ALA A 244 5.48 -51.47 -11.26
CA ALA A 244 5.24 -52.70 -12.03
C ALA A 244 4.27 -53.62 -11.28
N VAL A 245 4.52 -53.87 -9.97
CA VAL A 245 3.62 -54.69 -9.14
C VAL A 245 2.22 -54.09 -9.07
N LYS A 246 2.10 -52.77 -8.91
CA LYS A 246 0.81 -52.04 -8.94
C LYS A 246 0.09 -52.23 -10.28
N THR A 247 0.81 -52.20 -11.37
CA THR A 247 0.24 -52.44 -12.72
C THR A 247 -0.24 -53.88 -12.85
N PHE A 248 0.55 -54.88 -12.40
CA PHE A 248 0.11 -56.28 -12.42
C PHE A 248 -1.11 -56.51 -11.54
N SER A 249 -1.15 -55.91 -10.35
CA SER A 249 -2.34 -55.98 -9.47
C SER A 249 -3.61 -55.49 -10.20
N SER A 250 -3.49 -54.42 -11.01
CA SER A 250 -4.62 -53.94 -11.81
C SER A 250 -5.05 -54.84 -12.96
N MET A 251 -4.18 -55.81 -13.34
CA MET A 251 -4.49 -56.84 -14.36
C MET A 251 -5.16 -58.09 -13.77
N ILE A 252 -5.16 -58.21 -12.43
CA ILE A 252 -5.81 -59.34 -11.74
C ILE A 252 -7.25 -58.97 -11.44
N PHE A 253 -8.18 -59.65 -12.13
CA PHE A 253 -9.62 -59.49 -11.92
C PHE A 253 -10.28 -60.90 -12.08
N LYS A 254 -11.59 -60.99 -11.93
CA LYS A 254 -12.31 -62.27 -11.98
C LYS A 254 -11.96 -63.09 -13.23
N GLY A 255 -11.39 -64.27 -13.03
CA GLY A 255 -10.94 -65.18 -14.12
C GLY A 255 -9.49 -64.96 -14.56
N VAL A 256 -8.69 -64.18 -13.86
CA VAL A 256 -7.24 -64.01 -14.06
C VAL A 256 -6.50 -64.41 -12.80
N THR A 257 -5.55 -65.30 -12.92
CA THR A 257 -4.66 -65.72 -11.85
C THR A 257 -3.20 -65.43 -12.22
N LEU A 258 -2.48 -64.74 -11.35
CA LEU A 258 -1.04 -64.56 -11.49
C LEU A 258 -0.36 -65.83 -10.98
N THR A 259 0.29 -66.59 -11.86
CA THR A 259 0.91 -67.88 -11.53
C THR A 259 2.35 -67.74 -11.09
N SER A 260 3.06 -66.79 -11.63
CA SER A 260 4.41 -66.44 -11.17
C SER A 260 4.76 -64.97 -11.47
N LEU A 261 5.56 -64.38 -10.62
CA LEU A 261 6.13 -63.05 -10.80
C LEU A 261 7.60 -63.07 -10.40
N ASN A 262 8.46 -62.80 -11.37
CA ASN A 262 9.90 -62.61 -11.13
C ASN A 262 10.26 -61.18 -11.49
N ILE A 263 10.86 -60.45 -10.57
CA ILE A 263 11.31 -59.08 -10.74
C ILE A 263 12.79 -59.02 -10.39
N ASN A 264 13.60 -58.72 -11.39
CA ASN A 264 15.04 -58.52 -11.26
C ASN A 264 15.37 -57.03 -11.12
N GLU A 265 16.64 -56.67 -11.18
CA GLU A 265 17.05 -55.25 -11.12
C GLU A 265 16.70 -54.47 -12.40
N LYS A 266 16.66 -55.13 -13.55
CA LYS A 266 16.51 -54.47 -14.87
C LYS A 266 15.23 -54.88 -15.59
N ASP A 267 14.68 -56.03 -15.28
CA ASP A 267 13.54 -56.62 -15.97
C ASP A 267 12.57 -57.34 -15.06
N PHE A 268 11.43 -57.66 -15.59
CA PHE A 268 10.45 -58.51 -14.90
C PHE A 268 9.82 -59.46 -15.88
N LYS A 269 9.33 -60.59 -15.31
CA LYS A 269 8.50 -61.60 -16.02
C LYS A 269 7.33 -61.98 -15.15
N ALA A 270 6.12 -61.79 -15.62
CA ALA A 270 4.87 -62.12 -14.97
C ALA A 270 4.07 -63.12 -15.83
N ASN A 271 3.70 -64.26 -15.25
CA ASN A 271 2.89 -65.24 -15.93
C ASN A 271 1.45 -65.22 -15.35
N PHE A 272 0.48 -65.15 -16.25
CA PHE A 272 -0.94 -65.09 -15.91
C PHE A 272 -1.65 -66.29 -16.56
N SER A 273 -2.55 -66.91 -15.85
CA SER A 273 -3.48 -67.91 -16.39
C SER A 273 -4.89 -67.32 -16.38
N CYS A 274 -5.58 -67.43 -17.51
CA CYS A 274 -6.90 -66.86 -17.76
C CYS A 274 -7.90 -67.99 -18.02
N THR A 275 -9.12 -67.87 -17.50
CA THR A 275 -10.17 -68.88 -17.63
C THR A 275 -10.82 -68.94 -19.04
N SER A 276 -10.64 -67.88 -19.85
CA SER A 276 -11.15 -67.81 -21.23
C SER A 276 -10.29 -66.91 -22.12
N GLU A 277 -10.40 -67.17 -23.45
CA GLU A 277 -9.67 -66.34 -24.45
C GLU A 277 -10.10 -64.88 -24.44
N SER A 278 -11.37 -64.56 -24.18
CA SER A 278 -11.86 -63.20 -24.08
C SER A 278 -11.19 -62.44 -22.92
N ILE A 279 -10.99 -63.07 -21.79
CA ILE A 279 -10.28 -62.55 -20.63
C ILE A 279 -8.80 -62.34 -20.94
N ALA A 280 -8.17 -63.35 -21.60
CA ALA A 280 -6.78 -63.24 -22.06
C ALA A 280 -6.56 -62.06 -23.00
N LYS A 281 -7.51 -61.81 -23.91
CA LYS A 281 -7.47 -60.64 -24.82
C LYS A 281 -7.53 -59.32 -24.09
N ARG A 282 -8.33 -59.23 -23.00
CA ARG A 282 -8.40 -58.06 -22.14
C ARG A 282 -7.08 -57.82 -21.38
N VAL A 283 -6.46 -58.85 -20.81
CA VAL A 283 -5.14 -58.75 -20.13
C VAL A 283 -4.06 -58.32 -21.13
N ARG A 284 -4.06 -58.84 -22.38
CA ARG A 284 -3.16 -58.40 -23.45
C ARG A 284 -3.35 -56.92 -23.75
N GLY A 285 -4.59 -56.42 -23.77
CA GLY A 285 -4.91 -54.99 -23.95
C GLY A 285 -4.32 -54.10 -22.83
N LEU A 286 -4.41 -54.55 -21.57
CA LEU A 286 -3.85 -53.83 -20.44
C LEU A 286 -2.32 -53.84 -20.46
N ALA A 287 -1.69 -54.94 -20.79
CA ALA A 287 -0.25 -55.08 -20.94
C ALA A 287 0.28 -54.16 -22.05
N LYS A 288 -0.40 -54.06 -23.19
CA LYS A 288 -0.05 -53.12 -24.27
C LYS A 288 -0.16 -51.69 -23.84
N LYS A 289 -1.21 -51.31 -23.11
CA LYS A 289 -1.36 -49.95 -22.54
C LYS A 289 -0.21 -49.57 -21.59
N ALA A 290 0.34 -50.56 -20.89
CA ALA A 290 1.48 -50.40 -20.03
C ALA A 290 2.86 -50.49 -20.73
N ASN A 291 2.85 -50.62 -22.06
CA ASN A 291 4.03 -50.82 -22.93
C ASN A 291 4.86 -52.06 -22.56
N TYR A 292 4.21 -53.12 -22.08
CA TYR A 292 4.86 -54.39 -21.78
C TYR A 292 4.81 -55.33 -22.99
N LYS A 293 5.87 -56.15 -23.09
CA LYS A 293 5.95 -57.18 -24.16
C LYS A 293 5.19 -58.41 -23.70
N ILE A 294 4.52 -59.05 -24.66
CA ILE A 294 3.76 -60.29 -24.44
C ILE A 294 4.46 -61.42 -25.20
N ALA A 295 4.93 -62.41 -24.46
CA ALA A 295 5.74 -63.54 -24.97
C ALA A 295 4.91 -64.82 -25.03
N SER A 296 3.60 -64.74 -25.34
CA SER A 296 2.70 -65.90 -25.44
C SER A 296 2.11 -66.09 -26.82
N ALA A 297 1.80 -67.35 -27.22
CA ALA A 297 1.19 -67.62 -28.51
C ALA A 297 -0.21 -66.98 -28.66
N LYS A 298 -0.59 -66.66 -29.90
CA LYS A 298 -1.95 -66.19 -30.20
C LYS A 298 -2.96 -67.30 -29.88
N GLY A 299 -4.01 -66.94 -29.12
CA GLY A 299 -5.06 -67.91 -28.72
C GLY A 299 -4.80 -68.64 -27.40
N SER A 300 -3.62 -68.51 -26.77
CA SER A 300 -3.33 -69.12 -25.48
C SER A 300 -4.03 -68.36 -24.32
N THR A 301 -4.60 -69.15 -23.40
CA THR A 301 -5.13 -68.68 -22.10
C THR A 301 -4.03 -68.34 -21.09
N ASP A 302 -2.83 -68.84 -21.31
CA ASP A 302 -1.64 -68.57 -20.49
C ASP A 302 -0.81 -67.44 -21.13
N LEU A 303 -0.59 -66.40 -20.38
CA LEU A 303 0.09 -65.19 -20.85
C LEU A 303 1.39 -64.98 -20.07
N SER A 304 2.48 -64.81 -20.79
CA SER A 304 3.76 -64.34 -20.23
C SER A 304 3.97 -62.88 -20.64
N ILE A 305 4.08 -62.00 -19.66
CA ILE A 305 4.29 -60.58 -19.84
C ILE A 305 5.69 -60.24 -19.31
N GLU A 306 6.47 -59.59 -20.15
CA GLU A 306 7.86 -59.25 -19.86
C GLU A 306 8.08 -57.74 -20.16
N GLY A 307 8.99 -57.11 -19.41
CA GLY A 307 9.34 -55.70 -19.61
C GLY A 307 10.62 -55.30 -18.88
N ALA A 308 11.16 -54.15 -19.25
CA ALA A 308 12.25 -53.49 -18.60
C ALA A 308 11.71 -52.58 -17.46
N LEU A 309 12.48 -52.47 -16.38
CA LEU A 309 12.21 -51.61 -15.24
C LEU A 309 12.86 -50.22 -15.36
#